data_0b4729d7334bb0943442cc12f7c27d09
#
_entry.id   0b4729d7334bb0943442cc12f7c27d09
#
_cell.length_a   1.000
_cell.length_b   1.000
_cell.length_c   1.000
_cell.angle_alpha   90.00
_cell.angle_beta   90.00
_cell.angle_gamma   90.00
#
_symmetry.space_group_name_H-M   'P 1'
#
loop_
_entity.id
_entity.type
_entity.pdbx_description
1 polymer ?
#
loop_
_entity_poly.entity_id
_entity_poly.type
_entity_poly.pdbx_seq_one_letter_code
_entity_poly.pdbx_strand_id
1 'polypeptide(L)'
;MQAIETAAAAQETGWIPTACSMCYVGCGILAEVRDGVVVSVKGNPDSPQNRGAMCAKGKAGVMNLYNPNRVTVPLKRTNPRKGLDEDPGWQEISWDEAIDTIVAALDRIRDNPKKLWIQGWESVGDTVYWLKAFAGAFGTPHFT
;
A
#
# COMPACT_ATOMS: atom_id res chain seq x y z
N MET A 1 -21.94 -2.62 13.30
CA MET A 1 -20.53 -2.17 13.27
C MET A 1 -20.51 -0.73 13.74
N GLN A 2 -19.99 -0.46 14.94
CA GLN A 2 -19.83 0.89 15.43
C GLN A 2 -18.77 1.60 14.60
N ALA A 3 -19.09 2.78 14.07
CA ALA A 3 -18.13 3.65 13.44
C ALA A 3 -17.01 3.94 14.45
N ILE A 4 -15.77 3.64 14.08
CA ILE A 4 -14.62 4.11 14.82
C ILE A 4 -14.60 5.63 14.58
N GLU A 5 -15.06 6.39 15.58
CA GLU A 5 -14.80 7.83 15.63
C GLU A 5 -13.27 7.97 15.68
N THR A 6 -12.69 8.32 14.56
CA THR A 6 -11.32 8.81 14.53
C THR A 6 -11.31 10.11 15.30
N ALA A 7 -10.87 10.05 16.57
CA ALA A 7 -10.51 11.25 17.30
C ALA A 7 -9.60 12.07 16.38
N ALA A 8 -9.98 13.32 16.10
CA ALA A 8 -9.16 14.25 15.36
C ALA A 8 -7.80 14.33 16.10
N ALA A 9 -6.82 13.60 15.60
CA ALA A 9 -5.46 13.69 16.11
C ALA A 9 -5.06 15.17 16.00
N ALA A 10 -4.63 15.75 17.12
CA ALA A 10 -4.09 17.11 17.12
C ALA A 10 -3.10 17.20 15.95
N GLN A 11 -3.26 18.19 15.07
CA GLN A 11 -2.44 18.32 13.88
C GLN A 11 -0.98 18.52 14.35
N GLU A 12 -0.23 17.42 14.37
CA GLU A 12 1.17 17.46 14.76
C GLU A 12 1.93 18.33 13.75
N THR A 13 2.63 19.34 14.26
CA THR A 13 3.52 20.17 13.44
C THR A 13 4.94 19.92 13.92
N GLY A 14 5.85 19.61 12.96
CA GLY A 14 7.25 19.36 13.27
C GLY A 14 7.86 18.20 12.51
N TRP A 15 9.04 17.79 12.93
CA TRP A 15 9.76 16.64 12.38
C TRP A 15 9.37 15.36 13.10
N ILE A 16 8.70 14.46 12.39
CA ILE A 16 8.19 13.19 12.93
C ILE A 16 9.04 12.03 12.42
N PRO A 17 9.61 11.20 13.31
CA PRO A 17 10.34 9.99 12.89
C PRO A 17 9.40 8.98 12.25
N THR A 18 9.82 8.44 11.10
CA THR A 18 9.08 7.40 10.37
C THR A 18 10.04 6.58 9.49
N ALA A 19 9.51 5.65 8.70
CA ALA A 19 10.26 4.84 7.77
C ALA A 19 9.91 5.18 6.32
N CYS A 20 10.90 5.11 5.44
CA CYS A 20 10.74 5.28 4.00
C CYS A 20 10.25 3.98 3.38
N SER A 21 9.14 4.03 2.64
CA SER A 21 8.54 2.88 1.94
C SER A 21 8.75 2.91 0.42
N MET A 22 9.74 3.68 -0.09
CA MET A 22 10.01 3.77 -1.53
C MET A 22 10.78 2.56 -2.09
N CYS A 23 11.29 1.69 -1.23
CA CYS A 23 11.90 0.40 -1.56
C CYS A 23 12.02 -0.46 -0.30
N TYR A 24 12.47 -1.70 -0.46
CA TYR A 24 12.58 -2.70 0.61
C TYR A 24 13.60 -2.36 1.72
N VAL A 25 14.46 -1.36 1.53
CA VAL A 25 15.50 -1.01 2.51
C VAL A 25 14.90 -0.45 3.81
N GLY A 26 13.79 0.28 3.75
CA GLY A 26 13.12 0.77 4.95
C GLY A 26 13.94 1.81 5.75
N CYS A 27 14.64 2.72 5.09
CA CYS A 27 15.46 3.74 5.75
C CYS A 27 14.67 4.56 6.77
N GLY A 28 15.25 4.80 7.96
CA GLY A 28 14.69 5.73 8.94
C GLY A 28 14.75 7.17 8.43
N ILE A 29 13.63 7.86 8.45
CA ILE A 29 13.50 9.24 7.97
C ILE A 29 12.80 10.12 9.01
N LEU A 30 12.93 11.41 8.82
CA LEU A 30 12.13 12.43 9.49
C LEU A 30 11.22 13.07 8.45
N ALA A 31 9.92 13.08 8.70
CA ALA A 31 8.92 13.78 7.91
C ALA A 31 8.61 15.13 8.58
N GLU A 32 8.71 16.22 7.85
CA GLU A 32 8.26 17.53 8.31
C GLU A 32 6.76 17.65 8.03
N VAL A 33 5.99 17.78 9.10
CA VAL A 33 4.53 17.97 9.01
C VAL A 33 4.22 19.41 9.37
N ARG A 34 3.38 20.07 8.58
CA ARG A 34 2.82 21.39 8.85
C ARG A 34 1.32 21.31 8.62
N ASP A 35 0.56 21.62 9.64
CA ASP A 35 -0.91 21.61 9.57
C ASP A 35 -1.49 20.30 9.00
N GLY A 36 -0.92 19.15 9.42
CA GLY A 36 -1.32 17.82 8.95
C GLY A 36 -0.80 17.44 7.57
N VAL A 37 -0.01 18.27 6.90
CA VAL A 37 0.56 18.02 5.56
C VAL A 37 2.05 17.73 5.66
N VAL A 38 2.51 16.65 5.04
CA VAL A 38 3.94 16.35 4.91
C VAL A 38 4.53 17.25 3.84
N VAL A 39 5.38 18.18 4.22
CA VAL A 39 5.97 19.17 3.29
C VAL A 39 7.40 18.85 2.88
N SER A 40 8.11 18.04 3.68
CA SER A 40 9.50 17.66 3.41
C SER A 40 9.86 16.34 4.09
N VAL A 41 10.90 15.68 3.59
CA VAL A 41 11.48 14.48 4.20
C VAL A 41 13.01 14.55 4.16
N LYS A 42 13.66 14.03 5.19
CA LYS A 42 15.11 13.85 5.26
C LYS A 42 15.47 12.55 5.98
N GLY A 43 16.70 12.07 5.76
CA GLY A 43 17.21 10.93 6.52
C GLY A 43 17.28 11.26 8.03
N ASN A 44 16.92 10.27 8.86
CA ASN A 44 17.02 10.40 10.31
C ASN A 44 18.47 10.11 10.74
N PRO A 45 19.20 11.08 11.34
CA PRO A 45 20.58 10.87 11.81
C PRO A 45 20.66 9.80 12.92
N ASP A 46 19.60 9.63 13.71
CA ASP A 46 19.54 8.67 14.81
C ASP A 46 19.21 7.24 14.32
N SER A 47 18.88 7.07 13.05
CA SER A 47 18.66 5.74 12.47
C SER A 47 19.97 4.99 12.33
N PRO A 48 20.15 3.82 12.99
CA PRO A 48 21.38 3.04 12.92
C PRO A 48 21.66 2.51 11.51
N GLN A 49 20.62 2.35 10.69
CA GLN A 49 20.71 1.78 9.35
C GLN A 49 21.28 2.76 8.32
N ASN A 50 20.77 3.97 8.25
CA ASN A 50 21.13 4.95 7.23
C ASN A 50 21.79 6.22 7.75
N ARG A 51 21.82 6.44 9.09
CA ARG A 51 22.58 7.52 9.75
C ARG A 51 22.40 8.89 9.08
N GLY A 52 21.17 9.23 8.75
CA GLY A 52 20.85 10.49 8.07
C GLY A 52 20.98 10.47 6.54
N ALA A 53 21.53 9.41 5.95
CA ALA A 53 21.58 9.29 4.50
C ALA A 53 20.18 9.01 3.92
N MET A 54 19.90 9.56 2.74
CA MET A 54 18.65 9.35 2.02
C MET A 54 18.88 9.45 0.52
N CYS A 55 18.39 8.46 -0.23
CA CYS A 55 18.52 8.44 -1.68
C CYS A 55 17.46 9.32 -2.37
N ALA A 56 17.64 9.56 -3.66
CA ALA A 56 16.74 10.39 -4.47
C ALA A 56 15.29 9.86 -4.48
N LYS A 57 15.09 8.51 -4.51
CA LYS A 57 13.75 7.92 -4.44
C LYS A 57 13.01 8.32 -3.17
N GLY A 58 13.67 8.21 -2.03
CA GLY A 58 13.08 8.60 -0.75
C GLY A 58 12.74 10.08 -0.71
N LYS A 59 13.63 10.97 -1.21
CA LYS A 59 13.35 12.40 -1.30
C LYS A 59 12.15 12.72 -2.17
N ALA A 60 11.95 11.98 -3.26
CA ALA A 60 10.79 12.11 -4.14
C ALA A 60 9.48 11.56 -3.55
N GLY A 61 9.52 10.93 -2.38
CA GLY A 61 8.35 10.29 -1.75
C GLY A 61 7.20 11.25 -1.50
N VAL A 62 7.47 12.51 -1.16
CA VAL A 62 6.44 13.55 -0.97
C VAL A 62 5.67 13.80 -2.27
N MET A 63 6.36 13.82 -3.42
CA MET A 63 5.72 13.99 -4.73
C MET A 63 4.82 12.80 -5.07
N ASN A 64 5.22 11.59 -4.68
CA ASN A 64 4.39 10.40 -4.86
C ASN A 64 3.16 10.41 -3.93
N LEU A 65 3.33 10.89 -2.69
CA LEU A 65 2.24 10.98 -1.71
C LEU A 65 1.11 11.89 -2.19
N TYR A 66 1.47 13.05 -2.75
CA TYR A 66 0.52 14.05 -3.23
C TYR A 66 0.38 14.08 -4.76
N ASN A 67 0.66 12.96 -5.43
CA ASN A 67 0.48 12.88 -6.86
C ASN A 67 -1.01 13.02 -7.22
N PRO A 68 -1.41 13.99 -8.07
CA PRO A 68 -2.81 14.18 -8.45
C PRO A 68 -3.42 13.00 -9.21
N ASN A 69 -2.58 12.14 -9.80
CA ASN A 69 -3.02 10.92 -10.48
C ASN A 69 -3.00 9.69 -9.55
N ARG A 70 -2.84 9.89 -8.24
CA ARG A 70 -2.87 8.78 -7.29
C ARG A 70 -4.25 8.16 -7.25
N VAL A 71 -4.32 6.84 -7.41
CA VAL A 71 -5.56 6.06 -7.23
C VAL A 71 -5.95 6.07 -5.76
N THR A 72 -7.12 6.63 -5.45
CA THR A 72 -7.63 6.78 -4.07
C THR A 72 -8.89 5.97 -3.80
N VAL A 73 -9.46 5.37 -4.84
CA VAL A 73 -10.67 4.52 -4.77
C VAL A 73 -10.43 3.22 -5.53
N PRO A 74 -11.18 2.15 -5.24
CA PRO A 74 -11.10 0.93 -6.02
C PRO A 74 -11.51 1.14 -7.46
N LEU A 75 -10.75 0.56 -8.40
CA LEU A 75 -11.03 0.62 -9.82
C LEU A 75 -11.30 -0.77 -10.37
N LYS A 76 -12.41 -0.94 -11.08
CA LYS A 76 -12.79 -2.15 -11.78
C LYS A 76 -12.52 -2.03 -13.27
N ARG A 77 -11.80 -2.99 -13.82
CA ARG A 77 -11.61 -3.10 -15.26
C ARG A 77 -12.89 -3.61 -15.91
N THR A 78 -13.44 -2.87 -16.88
CA THR A 78 -14.67 -3.28 -17.60
C THR A 78 -14.38 -3.91 -18.95
N ASN A 79 -13.26 -3.55 -19.59
CA ASN A 79 -12.88 -4.17 -20.86
C ASN A 79 -12.19 -5.54 -20.62
N PRO A 80 -12.77 -6.68 -21.05
CA PRO A 80 -12.17 -8.00 -20.89
C PRO A 80 -10.93 -8.22 -21.78
N ARG A 81 -10.81 -7.46 -22.88
CA ARG A 81 -9.64 -7.55 -23.77
C ARG A 81 -8.43 -6.94 -23.09
N LYS A 82 -7.29 -7.62 -23.17
CA LYS A 82 -6.02 -7.19 -22.56
C LYS A 82 -4.98 -7.00 -23.66
N GLY A 83 -4.21 -5.93 -23.57
CA GLY A 83 -3.17 -5.57 -24.53
C GLY A 83 -2.61 -4.20 -24.22
N LEU A 84 -1.47 -3.84 -24.82
CA LEU A 84 -0.86 -2.53 -24.65
C LEU A 84 -1.71 -1.40 -25.28
N ASP A 85 -2.42 -1.73 -26.37
CA ASP A 85 -3.25 -0.79 -27.11
C ASP A 85 -4.74 -0.87 -26.74
N GLU A 86 -5.07 -1.61 -25.68
CA GLU A 86 -6.44 -1.78 -25.24
C GLU A 86 -6.75 -0.87 -24.05
N ASP A 87 -7.72 0.02 -24.21
CA ASP A 87 -8.24 0.80 -23.10
C ASP A 87 -8.84 -0.16 -22.05
N PRO A 88 -8.34 -0.18 -20.82
CA PRO A 88 -8.89 -1.02 -19.75
C PRO A 88 -10.33 -0.68 -19.38
N GLY A 89 -10.82 0.51 -19.68
CA GLY A 89 -12.14 0.97 -19.29
C GLY A 89 -12.30 0.98 -17.76
N TRP A 90 -11.38 1.64 -17.04
CA TRP A 90 -11.43 1.70 -15.58
C TRP A 90 -12.70 2.43 -15.12
N GLN A 91 -13.42 1.80 -14.19
CA GLN A 91 -14.60 2.34 -13.53
C GLN A 91 -14.38 2.37 -12.03
N GLU A 92 -14.69 3.50 -11.40
CA GLU A 92 -14.70 3.60 -9.95
C GLU A 92 -15.84 2.77 -9.37
N ILE A 93 -15.54 2.01 -8.31
CA ILE A 93 -16.50 1.19 -7.59
C ILE A 93 -16.38 1.42 -6.08
N SER A 94 -17.37 1.00 -5.31
CA SER A 94 -17.29 1.04 -3.86
C SER A 94 -16.32 -0.02 -3.31
N TRP A 95 -15.84 0.18 -2.08
CA TRP A 95 -15.05 -0.83 -1.37
C TRP A 95 -15.85 -2.12 -1.15
N ASP A 96 -17.15 -2.01 -0.87
CA ASP A 96 -18.02 -3.19 -0.68
C ASP A 96 -18.09 -3.99 -1.98
N GLU A 97 -18.35 -3.35 -3.12
CA GLU A 97 -18.35 -4.03 -4.42
C GLU A 97 -16.98 -4.68 -4.74
N ALA A 98 -15.88 -4.00 -4.43
CA ALA A 98 -14.55 -4.54 -4.65
C ALA A 98 -14.31 -5.81 -3.83
N ILE A 99 -14.64 -5.77 -2.53
CA ILE A 99 -14.48 -6.90 -1.60
C ILE A 99 -15.38 -8.06 -2.02
N ASP A 100 -16.65 -7.81 -2.29
CA ASP A 100 -17.60 -8.84 -2.72
C ASP A 100 -17.16 -9.53 -4.01
N THR A 101 -16.63 -8.75 -4.97
CA THR A 101 -16.09 -9.29 -6.22
C THR A 101 -14.90 -10.22 -5.97
N ILE A 102 -13.99 -9.84 -5.07
CA ILE A 102 -12.82 -10.65 -4.69
C ILE A 102 -13.28 -11.91 -3.95
N VAL A 103 -14.16 -11.78 -2.96
CA VAL A 103 -14.70 -12.91 -2.18
C VAL A 103 -15.37 -13.91 -3.11
N ALA A 104 -16.25 -13.47 -3.99
CA ALA A 104 -16.92 -14.34 -4.95
C ALA A 104 -15.94 -15.07 -5.90
N ALA A 105 -14.81 -14.43 -6.25
CA ALA A 105 -13.77 -15.07 -7.05
C ALA A 105 -12.99 -16.14 -6.26
N LEU A 106 -12.67 -15.86 -5.00
CA LEU A 106 -11.97 -16.79 -4.10
C LEU A 106 -12.83 -17.98 -3.72
N ASP A 107 -14.13 -17.79 -3.48
CA ASP A 107 -15.06 -18.86 -3.15
C ASP A 107 -15.18 -19.90 -4.28
N ARG A 108 -15.11 -19.49 -5.54
CA ARG A 108 -15.11 -20.42 -6.68
C ARG A 108 -13.93 -21.39 -6.71
N ILE A 109 -12.85 -21.08 -6.00
CA ILE A 109 -11.64 -21.90 -5.96
C ILE A 109 -11.34 -22.44 -4.55
N ARG A 110 -12.24 -22.22 -3.58
CA ARG A 110 -12.04 -22.61 -2.17
C ARG A 110 -11.74 -24.09 -1.99
N ASP A 111 -12.40 -24.98 -2.77
CA ASP A 111 -12.18 -26.42 -2.74
C ASP A 111 -10.85 -26.86 -3.36
N ASN A 112 -10.16 -25.98 -4.06
CA ASN A 112 -8.84 -26.22 -4.61
C ASN A 112 -7.93 -24.99 -4.44
N PRO A 113 -7.42 -24.76 -3.22
CA PRO A 113 -6.61 -23.58 -2.89
C PRO A 113 -5.33 -23.45 -3.72
N LYS A 114 -4.85 -24.55 -4.30
CA LYS A 114 -3.66 -24.54 -5.19
C LYS A 114 -3.86 -23.70 -6.46
N LYS A 115 -5.09 -23.32 -6.78
CA LYS A 115 -5.39 -22.41 -7.89
C LYS A 115 -5.08 -20.94 -7.56
N LEU A 116 -4.85 -20.61 -6.30
CA LEU A 116 -4.47 -19.27 -5.87
C LEU A 116 -2.95 -19.16 -5.76
N TRP A 117 -2.37 -18.21 -6.45
CA TRP A 117 -0.99 -17.79 -6.29
C TRP A 117 -0.96 -16.38 -5.72
N ILE A 118 -0.22 -16.16 -4.65
CA ILE A 118 -0.02 -14.86 -4.03
C ILE A 118 1.44 -14.46 -4.22
N GLN A 119 1.66 -13.31 -4.81
CA GLN A 119 2.98 -12.73 -4.99
C GLN A 119 3.09 -11.46 -4.15
N GLY A 120 4.05 -11.43 -3.22
CA GLY A 120 4.37 -10.27 -2.40
C GLY A 120 5.82 -9.88 -2.60
N TRP A 121 6.08 -9.02 -3.59
CA TRP A 121 7.42 -8.54 -3.89
C TRP A 121 7.68 -7.18 -3.25
N GLU A 122 8.87 -7.01 -2.67
CA GLU A 122 9.38 -5.74 -2.11
C GLU A 122 8.40 -5.02 -1.15
N SER A 123 7.52 -5.77 -0.51
CA SER A 123 6.61 -5.19 0.48
C SER A 123 7.41 -4.74 1.69
N VAL A 124 7.39 -3.44 1.93
CA VAL A 124 7.97 -2.83 3.13
C VAL A 124 6.95 -2.90 4.24
N GLY A 125 7.39 -3.34 5.43
CA GLY A 125 6.53 -3.41 6.62
C GLY A 125 5.65 -4.66 6.67
N ASP A 126 4.48 -4.52 7.28
CA ASP A 126 3.63 -5.64 7.67
C ASP A 126 2.88 -6.32 6.51
N THR A 127 2.86 -5.74 5.31
CA THR A 127 2.07 -6.25 4.18
C THR A 127 2.41 -7.68 3.82
N VAL A 128 3.70 -8.06 3.84
CA VAL A 128 4.14 -9.44 3.56
C VAL A 128 3.60 -10.41 4.60
N TYR A 129 3.59 -10.02 5.87
CA TYR A 129 3.08 -10.87 6.95
C TYR A 129 1.58 -11.12 6.79
N TRP A 130 0.82 -10.11 6.44
CA TRP A 130 -0.63 -10.24 6.19
C TRP A 130 -0.92 -11.10 4.97
N LEU A 131 -0.15 -10.96 3.89
CA LEU A 131 -0.29 -11.82 2.70
C LEU A 131 0.05 -13.28 3.01
N LYS A 132 1.11 -13.53 3.80
CA LYS A 132 1.44 -14.90 4.26
C LYS A 132 0.36 -15.49 5.16
N ALA A 133 -0.15 -14.70 6.11
CA ALA A 133 -1.22 -15.13 6.99
C ALA A 133 -2.47 -15.47 6.18
N PHE A 134 -2.82 -14.65 5.19
CA PHE A 134 -3.94 -14.91 4.29
C PHE A 134 -3.70 -16.17 3.45
N ALA A 135 -2.51 -16.37 2.88
CA ALA A 135 -2.16 -17.57 2.12
C ALA A 135 -2.34 -18.84 2.96
N GLY A 136 -1.85 -18.81 4.21
CA GLY A 136 -2.00 -19.91 5.16
C GLY A 136 -3.47 -20.17 5.52
N ALA A 137 -4.25 -19.15 5.81
CA ALA A 137 -5.67 -19.26 6.14
C ALA A 137 -6.51 -19.74 4.96
N PHE A 138 -6.18 -19.34 3.74
CA PHE A 138 -6.85 -19.81 2.52
C PHE A 138 -6.43 -21.24 2.16
N GLY A 139 -5.23 -21.68 2.57
CA GLY A 139 -4.69 -23.03 2.32
C GLY A 139 -3.90 -23.14 1.02
N THR A 140 -3.47 -22.02 0.40
CA THR A 140 -2.61 -22.08 -0.79
C THR A 140 -1.14 -22.27 -0.41
N PRO A 141 -0.41 -23.21 -1.07
CA PRO A 141 1.03 -23.33 -0.89
C PRO A 141 1.83 -22.34 -1.75
N HIS A 142 1.17 -21.60 -2.63
CA HIS A 142 1.83 -20.74 -3.61
C HIS A 142 1.91 -19.29 -3.10
N PHE A 143 3.02 -19.01 -2.41
CA PHE A 143 3.40 -17.67 -1.96
C PHE A 143 4.86 -17.40 -2.34
N THR A 144 5.13 -16.26 -3.00
CA THR A 144 6.47 -15.80 -3.37
C THR A 144 6.64 -14.31 -3.14
#